data_551b4864eb072ffc170c449b20cdbb5e
#
_entry.id   551b4864eb072ffc170c449b20cdbb5e
#
_cell.length_a   1.000
_cell.length_b   1.000
_cell.length_c   1.000
_cell.angle_alpha   90.00
_cell.angle_beta   90.00
_cell.angle_gamma   90.00
#
_symmetry.space_group_name_H-M   'P 1'
#
loop_
_entity.id
_entity.type
_entity.pdbx_description
1 polymer ?
#
loop_
_entity_poly.entity_id
_entity_poly.type
_entity_poly.pdbx_seq_one_letter_code
_entity_poly.pdbx_strand_id
1 'polypeptide(L)'
;METTLIKDVPVGKTLLTVDKLSVHFGDEGTPFRAVDRISYSVKQGEVVGIVGESGSGKSVSSLALMGLIDFPGKVMAETLEFGGRDLQKMSEKERRQIVGAEVAMIFQDPMTSLNPCYTVGFQIMEAIKVHQGGNRKTRRQRTIDLLTLVGIPDPASRLDVYPHQLSGGMSQRVMIAMAIACRPKLLIADEPTTALDVTIQAQIIELLLELQQKENMALMLITHDLALVAEAAQHIIVMYAGQVVESARASEIFRAPRHPYTQALLRSLPEFAADKARLQSLPGVVPGKYDRPNGCLLNPRCPYANDRCRKEEPALCDLGNGRQSKCHYPLDDAGRPTYES
;
A
#
# COMPACT_ATOMS: atom_id res chain seq x y z
N MET A 1 15.90 18.38 -15.50
CA MET A 1 14.47 18.29 -15.21
C MET A 1 14.30 18.73 -13.76
N GLU A 2 13.64 19.83 -13.52
CA GLU A 2 13.36 20.31 -12.17
C GLU A 2 12.46 19.29 -11.47
N THR A 3 13.00 18.68 -10.42
CA THR A 3 12.26 17.81 -9.50
C THR A 3 11.16 18.65 -8.89
N THR A 4 9.92 18.45 -9.30
CA THR A 4 8.74 19.07 -8.68
C THR A 4 8.69 18.56 -7.25
N LEU A 5 9.28 19.32 -6.34
CA LEU A 5 9.27 19.06 -4.92
C LEU A 5 7.82 18.86 -4.46
N ILE A 6 7.56 17.74 -3.81
CA ILE A 6 6.32 17.42 -3.12
C ILE A 6 5.92 18.66 -2.33
N LYS A 7 4.84 19.33 -2.73
CA LYS A 7 4.30 20.47 -1.99
C LYS A 7 3.95 19.96 -0.60
N ASP A 8 4.42 20.65 0.44
CA ASP A 8 3.97 20.45 1.82
C ASP A 8 2.46 20.73 1.90
N VAL A 9 1.66 19.72 1.55
CA VAL A 9 0.21 19.78 1.75
C VAL A 9 -0.03 19.71 3.25
N PRO A 10 -0.82 20.60 3.84
CA PRO A 10 -1.14 20.55 5.26
C PRO A 10 -1.79 19.21 5.58
N VAL A 11 -1.06 18.36 6.30
CA VAL A 11 -1.54 17.03 6.68
C VAL A 11 -2.45 17.18 7.90
N GLY A 12 -3.67 16.64 7.80
CA GLY A 12 -4.71 16.74 8.81
C GLY A 12 -4.48 15.87 10.06
N LYS A 13 -5.57 15.63 10.79
CA LYS A 13 -5.56 14.74 11.96
C LYS A 13 -5.31 13.29 11.54
N THR A 14 -4.80 12.46 12.45
CA THR A 14 -4.66 11.02 12.26
C THR A 14 -6.02 10.41 11.90
N LEU A 15 -6.07 9.72 10.77
CA LEU A 15 -7.26 9.07 10.22
C LEU A 15 -7.24 7.57 10.50
N LEU A 16 -6.07 6.92 10.33
CA LEU A 16 -5.85 5.50 10.59
C LEU A 16 -4.69 5.34 11.56
N THR A 17 -4.90 4.54 12.60
CA THR A 17 -3.85 4.08 13.52
C THR A 17 -3.80 2.56 13.50
N VAL A 18 -2.62 2.04 13.21
CA VAL A 18 -2.30 0.62 13.24
C VAL A 18 -1.17 0.43 14.23
N ASP A 19 -1.40 -0.35 15.28
CA ASP A 19 -0.36 -0.70 16.26
C ASP A 19 -0.29 -2.20 16.46
N LYS A 20 0.90 -2.75 16.25
CA LYS A 20 1.27 -4.16 16.36
C LYS A 20 0.32 -5.11 15.61
N LEU A 21 -0.15 -4.70 14.43
CA LEU A 21 -0.96 -5.55 13.57
C LEU A 21 -0.17 -6.79 13.16
N SER A 22 -0.79 -7.94 13.38
CA SER A 22 -0.27 -9.24 12.97
C SER A 22 -1.34 -10.04 12.23
N VAL A 23 -0.92 -10.77 11.19
CA VAL A 23 -1.78 -11.70 10.46
C VAL A 23 -1.10 -13.06 10.41
N HIS A 24 -1.79 -14.05 10.95
CA HIS A 24 -1.28 -15.41 11.07
C HIS A 24 -2.12 -16.37 10.23
N PHE A 25 -1.47 -17.31 9.56
CA PHE A 25 -2.12 -18.41 8.84
C PHE A 25 -1.60 -19.76 9.32
N GLY A 26 -2.47 -20.79 9.29
CA GLY A 26 -2.15 -22.14 9.68
C GLY A 26 -2.53 -22.49 11.13
N ASP A 27 -2.11 -23.68 11.60
CA ASP A 27 -2.50 -24.25 12.87
C ASP A 27 -1.86 -23.52 14.07
N GLU A 28 -2.49 -23.64 15.24
CA GLU A 28 -2.08 -22.96 16.48
C GLU A 28 -0.67 -23.30 16.97
N GLY A 29 -0.12 -24.46 16.60
CA GLY A 29 1.22 -24.91 17.04
C GLY A 29 2.39 -24.17 16.36
N THR A 30 2.26 -23.87 15.06
CA THR A 30 3.31 -23.18 14.27
C THR A 30 2.71 -22.25 13.22
N PRO A 31 2.05 -21.17 13.64
CA PRO A 31 1.41 -20.25 12.71
C PRO A 31 2.45 -19.52 11.85
N PHE A 32 2.19 -19.43 10.55
CA PHE A 32 2.95 -18.56 9.67
C PHE A 32 2.51 -17.12 9.87
N ARG A 33 3.42 -16.24 10.24
CA ARG A 33 3.18 -14.80 10.39
C ARG A 33 3.42 -14.09 9.06
N ALA A 34 2.36 -13.92 8.29
CA ALA A 34 2.42 -13.19 7.03
C ALA A 34 2.61 -11.67 7.28
N VAL A 35 2.08 -11.17 8.40
CA VAL A 35 2.33 -9.82 8.95
C VAL A 35 2.67 -9.98 10.43
N ASP A 36 3.71 -9.32 10.90
CA ASP A 36 4.26 -9.50 12.24
C ASP A 36 4.50 -8.16 12.92
N ARG A 37 3.56 -7.77 13.78
CA ARG A 37 3.61 -6.59 14.67
C ARG A 37 3.98 -5.28 13.96
N ILE A 38 3.34 -5.00 12.83
CA ILE A 38 3.54 -3.73 12.12
C ILE A 38 2.78 -2.60 12.80
N SER A 39 3.42 -1.42 12.89
CA SER A 39 2.82 -0.21 13.45
C SER A 39 3.06 0.96 12.52
N TYR A 40 2.00 1.72 12.22
CA TYR A 40 2.05 2.97 11.45
C TYR A 40 0.76 3.77 11.60
N SER A 41 0.77 5.00 11.14
CA SER A 41 -0.42 5.84 11.08
C SER A 41 -0.54 6.53 9.72
N VAL A 42 -1.77 6.88 9.34
CA VAL A 42 -2.06 7.66 8.15
C VAL A 42 -2.91 8.85 8.55
N LYS A 43 -2.55 10.03 8.08
CA LYS A 43 -3.29 11.26 8.35
C LYS A 43 -4.23 11.62 7.21
N GLN A 44 -5.23 12.43 7.49
CA GLN A 44 -6.15 12.91 6.45
C GLN A 44 -5.39 13.73 5.40
N GLY A 45 -5.63 13.47 4.13
CA GLY A 45 -4.97 14.13 3.02
C GLY A 45 -3.51 13.70 2.78
N GLU A 46 -3.00 12.71 3.54
CA GLU A 46 -1.65 12.19 3.38
C GLU A 46 -1.57 11.12 2.29
N VAL A 47 -0.49 11.12 1.52
CA VAL A 47 -0.11 10.00 0.65
C VAL A 47 1.00 9.20 1.32
N VAL A 48 0.73 7.95 1.68
CA VAL A 48 1.68 7.03 2.30
C VAL A 48 2.03 5.93 1.30
N GLY A 49 3.32 5.75 1.03
CA GLY A 49 3.82 4.65 0.24
C GLY A 49 4.17 3.43 1.11
N ILE A 50 3.67 2.25 0.76
CA ILE A 50 4.09 0.99 1.37
C ILE A 50 4.84 0.18 0.32
N VAL A 51 6.14 -0.03 0.54
CA VAL A 51 7.01 -0.64 -0.46
C VAL A 51 7.72 -1.88 0.06
N GLY A 52 8.12 -2.76 -0.84
CA GLY A 52 8.87 -3.98 -0.55
C GLY A 52 8.69 -5.03 -1.65
N GLU A 53 9.53 -6.05 -1.66
CA GLU A 53 9.44 -7.17 -2.61
C GLU A 53 8.10 -7.94 -2.48
N SER A 54 7.76 -8.75 -3.51
CA SER A 54 6.64 -9.69 -3.43
C SER A 54 6.82 -10.63 -2.24
N GLY A 55 5.73 -10.95 -1.54
CA GLY A 55 5.78 -11.76 -0.32
C GLY A 55 6.17 -11.00 0.96
N SER A 56 6.41 -9.69 0.92
CA SER A 56 6.74 -8.90 2.13
C SER A 56 5.55 -8.62 3.06
N GLY A 57 4.31 -9.03 2.69
CA GLY A 57 3.12 -8.88 3.54
C GLY A 57 2.27 -7.62 3.29
N LYS A 58 2.60 -6.79 2.29
CA LYS A 58 1.91 -5.52 1.98
C LYS A 58 0.40 -5.71 1.76
N SER A 59 0.03 -6.49 0.76
CA SER A 59 -1.39 -6.75 0.43
C SER A 59 -2.15 -7.41 1.58
N VAL A 60 -1.50 -8.35 2.30
CA VAL A 60 -2.11 -9.01 3.46
C VAL A 60 -2.41 -8.01 4.57
N SER A 61 -1.53 -7.04 4.81
CA SER A 61 -1.77 -5.97 5.81
C SER A 61 -2.99 -5.12 5.45
N SER A 62 -3.17 -4.80 4.17
CA SER A 62 -4.31 -4.02 3.69
C SER A 62 -5.62 -4.81 3.72
N LEU A 63 -5.60 -6.09 3.35
CA LEU A 63 -6.76 -6.97 3.49
C LEU A 63 -7.19 -7.11 4.95
N ALA A 64 -6.24 -7.13 5.89
CA ALA A 64 -6.55 -7.14 7.33
C ALA A 64 -7.28 -5.87 7.77
N LEU A 65 -6.87 -4.68 7.27
CA LEU A 65 -7.57 -3.41 7.52
C LEU A 65 -9.01 -3.47 6.99
N MET A 66 -9.19 -4.01 5.79
CA MET A 66 -10.50 -4.15 5.15
C MET A 66 -11.37 -5.23 5.80
N GLY A 67 -10.81 -6.11 6.66
CA GLY A 67 -11.52 -7.26 7.22
C GLY A 67 -11.79 -8.36 6.21
N LEU A 68 -10.91 -8.48 5.22
CA LEU A 68 -10.99 -9.43 4.10
C LEU A 68 -9.97 -10.58 4.24
N ILE A 69 -9.50 -10.86 5.44
CA ILE A 69 -8.67 -12.04 5.69
C ILE A 69 -9.59 -13.25 5.90
N ASP A 70 -9.56 -14.17 4.94
CA ASP A 70 -10.34 -15.40 4.98
C ASP A 70 -9.79 -16.40 6.01
N PHE A 71 -10.69 -17.25 6.54
CA PHE A 71 -10.31 -18.42 7.34
C PHE A 71 -9.32 -19.30 6.56
N PRO A 72 -8.26 -19.83 7.18
CA PRO A 72 -7.94 -19.85 8.62
C PRO A 72 -7.09 -18.67 9.13
N GLY A 73 -7.02 -17.57 8.39
CA GLY A 73 -6.27 -16.38 8.79
C GLY A 73 -6.83 -15.73 10.06
N LYS A 74 -5.92 -15.36 10.98
CA LYS A 74 -6.25 -14.65 12.22
C LYS A 74 -5.60 -13.27 12.22
N VAL A 75 -6.38 -12.23 12.47
CA VAL A 75 -5.91 -10.84 12.58
C VAL A 75 -5.89 -10.44 14.04
N MET A 76 -4.78 -9.88 14.50
CA MET A 76 -4.58 -9.39 15.86
C MET A 76 -3.87 -8.03 15.79
N ALA A 77 -4.24 -7.09 16.65
CA ALA A 77 -3.56 -5.80 16.80
C ALA A 77 -3.72 -5.30 18.25
N GLU A 78 -2.80 -4.48 18.74
CA GLU A 78 -3.02 -3.73 19.98
C GLU A 78 -3.98 -2.58 19.73
N THR A 79 -3.82 -1.86 18.61
CA THR A 79 -4.75 -0.83 18.15
C THR A 79 -4.99 -0.97 16.65
N LEU A 80 -6.25 -0.96 16.25
CA LEU A 80 -6.67 -0.87 14.86
C LEU A 80 -7.86 0.10 14.78
N GLU A 81 -7.54 1.38 14.57
CA GLU A 81 -8.51 2.47 14.70
C GLU A 81 -8.61 3.26 13.39
N PHE A 82 -9.83 3.55 12.97
CA PHE A 82 -10.13 4.39 11.81
C PHE A 82 -11.14 5.49 12.18
N GLY A 83 -10.73 6.75 12.04
CA GLY A 83 -11.56 7.91 12.35
C GLY A 83 -12.08 7.92 13.78
N GLY A 84 -11.27 7.52 14.77
CA GLY A 84 -11.63 7.43 16.18
C GLY A 84 -12.46 6.21 16.55
N ARG A 85 -12.60 5.22 15.65
CA ARG A 85 -13.40 4.00 15.86
C ARG A 85 -12.50 2.77 15.84
N ASP A 86 -12.58 1.94 16.88
CA ASP A 86 -11.84 0.68 17.02
C ASP A 86 -12.47 -0.40 16.12
N LEU A 87 -11.77 -0.73 15.02
CA LEU A 87 -12.25 -1.71 14.03
C LEU A 87 -12.29 -3.15 14.57
N GLN A 88 -11.57 -3.46 15.64
CA GLN A 88 -11.57 -4.81 16.22
C GLN A 88 -12.83 -5.06 17.08
N LYS A 89 -13.40 -4.01 17.67
CA LYS A 89 -14.61 -4.09 18.51
C LYS A 89 -15.91 -4.00 17.71
N MET A 90 -15.82 -3.69 16.43
CA MET A 90 -16.99 -3.58 15.58
C MET A 90 -17.57 -4.93 15.20
N SER A 91 -18.89 -5.01 15.17
CA SER A 91 -19.59 -6.10 14.51
C SER A 91 -19.33 -6.07 12.99
N GLU A 92 -19.47 -7.20 12.32
CA GLU A 92 -19.36 -7.26 10.85
C GLU A 92 -20.29 -6.26 10.14
N LYS A 93 -21.48 -6.05 10.68
CA LYS A 93 -22.46 -5.11 10.12
C LYS A 93 -21.95 -3.67 10.18
N GLU A 94 -21.40 -3.25 11.32
CA GLU A 94 -20.81 -1.91 11.49
C GLU A 94 -19.58 -1.74 10.60
N ARG A 95 -18.73 -2.76 10.51
CA ARG A 95 -17.53 -2.74 9.67
C ARG A 95 -17.89 -2.61 8.20
N ARG A 96 -18.92 -3.31 7.70
CA ARG A 96 -19.45 -3.17 6.33
C ARG A 96 -19.99 -1.78 6.01
N GLN A 97 -20.36 -0.97 7.00
CA GLN A 97 -20.77 0.43 6.77
C GLN A 97 -19.56 1.35 6.52
N ILE A 98 -18.38 0.98 7.01
CA ILE A 98 -17.14 1.74 6.82
C ILE A 98 -16.43 1.30 5.54
N VAL A 99 -16.28 -0.01 5.35
CA VAL A 99 -15.63 -0.62 4.18
C VAL A 99 -16.50 -0.41 2.94
N GLY A 100 -15.89 0.15 1.90
CA GLY A 100 -16.59 0.57 0.66
C GLY A 100 -17.21 1.96 0.71
N ALA A 101 -17.47 2.53 1.90
CA ALA A 101 -18.00 3.87 2.06
C ALA A 101 -16.93 4.90 2.48
N GLU A 102 -16.23 4.62 3.59
CA GLU A 102 -15.22 5.54 4.15
C GLU A 102 -13.78 5.06 3.90
N VAL A 103 -13.58 3.74 3.80
CA VAL A 103 -12.32 3.12 3.36
C VAL A 103 -12.62 2.30 2.12
N ALA A 104 -11.91 2.55 1.03
CA ALA A 104 -12.04 1.80 -0.21
C ALA A 104 -10.69 1.24 -0.64
N MET A 105 -10.72 0.18 -1.47
CA MET A 105 -9.52 -0.49 -1.96
C MET A 105 -9.61 -0.70 -3.46
N ILE A 106 -8.51 -0.42 -4.15
CA ILE A 106 -8.22 -0.81 -5.51
C ILE A 106 -7.34 -2.04 -5.41
N PHE A 107 -7.81 -3.17 -5.94
CA PHE A 107 -7.10 -4.45 -5.92
C PHE A 107 -6.09 -4.53 -7.07
N GLN A 108 -5.13 -5.43 -6.93
CA GLN A 108 -4.00 -5.59 -7.86
C GLN A 108 -4.43 -5.97 -9.29
N ASP A 109 -5.46 -6.80 -9.45
CA ASP A 109 -5.94 -7.27 -10.77
C ASP A 109 -7.37 -6.82 -11.04
N PRO A 110 -7.59 -5.91 -12.01
CA PRO A 110 -8.92 -5.45 -12.37
C PRO A 110 -9.80 -6.55 -12.98
N MET A 111 -9.19 -7.56 -13.62
CA MET A 111 -9.94 -8.64 -14.28
C MET A 111 -10.59 -9.60 -13.29
N THR A 112 -9.97 -9.80 -12.13
CA THR A 112 -10.54 -10.61 -11.04
C THR A 112 -11.44 -9.82 -10.11
N SER A 113 -11.26 -8.49 -10.06
CA SER A 113 -12.02 -7.59 -9.17
C SER A 113 -13.38 -7.19 -9.76
N LEU A 114 -13.49 -7.11 -11.09
CA LEU A 114 -14.76 -6.84 -11.77
C LEU A 114 -15.47 -8.15 -12.07
N ASN A 115 -16.76 -8.25 -11.68
CA ASN A 115 -17.55 -9.44 -11.97
C ASN A 115 -17.90 -9.50 -13.48
N PRO A 116 -17.46 -10.54 -14.22
CA PRO A 116 -17.65 -10.61 -15.65
C PRO A 116 -19.12 -10.79 -16.09
N CYS A 117 -19.99 -11.20 -15.18
CA CYS A 117 -21.43 -11.45 -15.47
C CYS A 117 -22.28 -10.17 -15.39
N TYR A 118 -21.74 -9.06 -14.90
CA TYR A 118 -22.48 -7.81 -14.75
C TYR A 118 -21.82 -6.69 -15.56
N THR A 119 -22.67 -5.79 -16.08
CA THR A 119 -22.17 -4.62 -16.81
C THR A 119 -21.45 -3.63 -15.87
N VAL A 120 -20.57 -2.81 -16.44
CA VAL A 120 -19.83 -1.77 -15.71
C VAL A 120 -20.78 -0.84 -14.94
N GLY A 121 -21.82 -0.36 -15.61
CA GLY A 121 -22.79 0.53 -15.00
C GLY A 121 -23.55 -0.11 -13.85
N PHE A 122 -23.89 -1.41 -13.97
CA PHE A 122 -24.55 -2.14 -12.89
C PHE A 122 -23.67 -2.19 -11.63
N GLN A 123 -22.39 -2.56 -11.77
CA GLN A 123 -21.47 -2.73 -10.63
C GLN A 123 -21.22 -1.42 -9.88
N ILE A 124 -21.00 -0.30 -10.60
CA ILE A 124 -20.82 1.01 -9.97
C ILE A 124 -22.13 1.48 -9.31
N MET A 125 -23.27 1.33 -9.99
CA MET A 125 -24.58 1.68 -9.41
C MET A 125 -24.93 0.86 -8.19
N GLU A 126 -24.50 -0.41 -8.13
CA GLU A 126 -24.72 -1.28 -6.96
C GLU A 126 -23.91 -0.78 -5.76
N ALA A 127 -22.62 -0.43 -5.94
CA ALA A 127 -21.80 0.16 -4.89
C ALA A 127 -22.45 1.45 -4.33
N ILE A 128 -22.91 2.35 -5.21
CA ILE A 128 -23.61 3.58 -4.79
C ILE A 128 -24.89 3.23 -4.04
N LYS A 129 -25.68 2.26 -4.52
CA LYS A 129 -26.95 1.85 -3.89
C LYS A 129 -26.76 1.34 -2.48
N VAL A 130 -25.77 0.49 -2.28
CA VAL A 130 -25.50 -0.17 -0.97
C VAL A 130 -25.11 0.87 0.08
N HIS A 131 -24.29 1.88 -0.27
CA HIS A 131 -23.71 2.80 0.68
C HIS A 131 -24.37 4.19 0.74
N GLN A 132 -24.97 4.64 -0.36
CA GLN A 132 -25.55 5.99 -0.45
C GLN A 132 -27.06 5.99 -0.78
N GLY A 133 -27.60 4.86 -1.24
CA GLY A 133 -29.00 4.76 -1.63
C GLY A 133 -29.31 5.52 -2.93
N GLY A 134 -30.36 6.33 -2.92
CA GLY A 134 -30.82 7.11 -4.08
C GLY A 134 -31.66 6.31 -5.08
N ASN A 135 -32.33 7.00 -6.01
CA ASN A 135 -33.11 6.36 -7.07
C ASN A 135 -32.22 5.96 -8.27
N ARG A 136 -32.78 5.13 -9.18
CA ARG A 136 -32.02 4.62 -10.35
C ARG A 136 -31.49 5.73 -11.25
N LYS A 137 -32.24 6.82 -11.43
CA LYS A 137 -31.84 7.94 -12.32
C LYS A 137 -30.63 8.70 -11.75
N THR A 138 -30.65 8.99 -10.44
CA THR A 138 -29.55 9.69 -9.76
C THR A 138 -28.30 8.84 -9.74
N ARG A 139 -28.41 7.54 -9.45
CA ARG A 139 -27.27 6.60 -9.48
C ARG A 139 -26.68 6.49 -10.89
N ARG A 140 -27.53 6.38 -11.92
CA ARG A 140 -27.05 6.32 -13.31
C ARG A 140 -26.27 7.58 -13.69
N GLN A 141 -26.79 8.77 -13.34
CA GLN A 141 -26.08 10.02 -13.62
C GLN A 141 -24.75 10.07 -12.86
N ARG A 142 -24.73 9.76 -11.57
CA ARG A 142 -23.51 9.70 -10.77
C ARG A 142 -22.48 8.72 -11.34
N THR A 143 -22.91 7.59 -11.89
CA THR A 143 -22.04 6.61 -12.54
C THR A 143 -21.41 7.21 -13.82
N ILE A 144 -22.18 7.92 -14.63
CA ILE A 144 -21.65 8.63 -15.81
C ILE A 144 -20.60 9.66 -15.38
N ASP A 145 -20.89 10.45 -14.34
CA ASP A 145 -19.99 11.48 -13.83
C ASP A 145 -18.66 10.84 -13.33
N LEU A 146 -18.74 9.69 -12.65
CA LEU A 146 -17.57 8.94 -12.19
C LEU A 146 -16.73 8.38 -13.35
N LEU A 147 -17.37 7.80 -14.35
CA LEU A 147 -16.66 7.30 -15.55
C LEU A 147 -16.02 8.46 -16.34
N THR A 148 -16.68 9.61 -16.40
CA THR A 148 -16.09 10.85 -16.98
C THR A 148 -14.87 11.28 -16.16
N LEU A 149 -14.99 11.29 -14.84
CA LEU A 149 -13.93 11.73 -13.91
C LEU A 149 -12.65 10.89 -14.06
N VAL A 150 -12.79 9.58 -14.26
CA VAL A 150 -11.64 8.68 -14.47
C VAL A 150 -11.19 8.61 -15.95
N GLY A 151 -11.75 9.43 -16.83
CA GLY A 151 -11.34 9.56 -18.23
C GLY A 151 -11.76 8.38 -19.13
N ILE A 152 -12.91 7.75 -18.87
CA ILE A 152 -13.52 6.77 -19.79
C ILE A 152 -14.18 7.52 -20.96
N PRO A 153 -13.83 7.22 -22.21
CA PRO A 153 -14.44 7.82 -23.39
C PRO A 153 -15.89 7.34 -23.55
N ASP A 154 -16.79 8.24 -23.92
CA ASP A 154 -18.22 8.01 -24.12
C ASP A 154 -18.86 7.22 -22.94
N PRO A 155 -18.83 7.78 -21.72
CA PRO A 155 -19.18 7.07 -20.50
C PRO A 155 -20.64 6.59 -20.48
N ALA A 156 -21.54 7.25 -21.18
CA ALA A 156 -22.96 6.87 -21.22
C ALA A 156 -23.17 5.52 -21.96
N SER A 157 -22.44 5.27 -23.06
CA SER A 157 -22.49 4.01 -23.80
C SER A 157 -21.76 2.88 -23.08
N ARG A 158 -20.77 3.24 -22.23
CA ARG A 158 -19.98 2.24 -21.46
C ARG A 158 -20.71 1.66 -20.27
N LEU A 159 -21.85 2.18 -19.89
CA LEU A 159 -22.64 1.60 -18.79
C LEU A 159 -23.10 0.17 -19.05
N ASP A 160 -23.41 -0.15 -20.31
CA ASP A 160 -23.99 -1.44 -20.69
C ASP A 160 -22.93 -2.43 -21.21
N VAL A 161 -21.64 -2.06 -21.15
CA VAL A 161 -20.50 -2.88 -21.55
C VAL A 161 -20.08 -3.79 -20.39
N TYR A 162 -19.65 -5.00 -20.71
CA TYR A 162 -19.10 -5.96 -19.75
C TYR A 162 -17.58 -5.81 -19.60
N PRO A 163 -16.99 -6.19 -18.44
CA PRO A 163 -15.56 -6.04 -18.18
C PRO A 163 -14.65 -6.63 -19.28
N HIS A 164 -14.97 -7.80 -19.80
CA HIS A 164 -14.20 -8.48 -20.85
C HIS A 164 -14.19 -7.74 -22.22
N GLN A 165 -15.02 -6.72 -22.39
CA GLN A 165 -15.08 -5.86 -23.59
C GLN A 165 -14.21 -4.60 -23.44
N LEU A 166 -13.53 -4.43 -22.28
CA LEU A 166 -12.66 -3.29 -21.98
C LEU A 166 -11.19 -3.66 -22.16
N SER A 167 -10.35 -2.68 -22.46
CA SER A 167 -8.89 -2.83 -22.32
C SER A 167 -8.49 -2.87 -20.85
N GLY A 168 -7.29 -3.40 -20.54
CA GLY A 168 -6.76 -3.44 -19.16
C GLY A 168 -6.77 -2.06 -18.48
N GLY A 169 -6.29 -1.02 -19.16
CA GLY A 169 -6.33 0.35 -18.62
C GLY A 169 -7.74 0.91 -18.42
N MET A 170 -8.71 0.53 -19.29
CA MET A 170 -10.11 0.90 -19.07
C MET A 170 -10.73 0.16 -17.89
N SER A 171 -10.44 -1.12 -17.72
CA SER A 171 -10.89 -1.91 -16.58
C SER A 171 -10.34 -1.36 -15.27
N GLN A 172 -9.06 -0.93 -15.26
CA GLN A 172 -8.43 -0.27 -14.13
C GLN A 172 -9.14 1.05 -13.77
N ARG A 173 -9.44 1.90 -14.77
CA ARG A 173 -10.18 3.16 -14.57
C ARG A 173 -11.60 2.91 -14.05
N VAL A 174 -12.28 1.87 -14.51
CA VAL A 174 -13.59 1.45 -13.98
C VAL A 174 -13.50 1.01 -12.52
N MET A 175 -12.48 0.23 -12.15
CA MET A 175 -12.24 -0.19 -10.77
C MET A 175 -11.95 1.03 -9.87
N ILE A 176 -11.17 2.00 -10.34
CA ILE A 176 -10.95 3.28 -9.65
C ILE A 176 -12.28 4.01 -9.46
N ALA A 177 -13.11 4.14 -10.52
CA ALA A 177 -14.43 4.80 -10.44
C ALA A 177 -15.33 4.13 -9.41
N MET A 178 -15.30 2.81 -9.32
CA MET A 178 -16.05 2.04 -8.32
C MET A 178 -15.53 2.30 -6.91
N ALA A 179 -14.23 2.30 -6.71
CA ALA A 179 -13.61 2.55 -5.40
C ALA A 179 -13.92 3.97 -4.86
N ILE A 180 -13.90 4.99 -5.73
CA ILE A 180 -14.19 6.38 -5.32
C ILE A 180 -15.68 6.75 -5.34
N ALA A 181 -16.57 5.81 -5.73
CA ALA A 181 -17.99 6.08 -5.91
C ALA A 181 -18.67 6.70 -4.68
N CYS A 182 -18.23 6.28 -3.50
CA CYS A 182 -18.76 6.73 -2.21
C CYS A 182 -17.96 7.87 -1.56
N ARG A 183 -16.94 8.42 -2.23
CA ARG A 183 -16.03 9.46 -1.72
C ARG A 183 -15.36 9.02 -0.41
N PRO A 184 -14.52 7.98 -0.45
CA PRO A 184 -13.86 7.47 0.74
C PRO A 184 -12.92 8.52 1.36
N LYS A 185 -12.72 8.42 2.67
CA LYS A 185 -11.71 9.21 3.39
C LYS A 185 -10.31 8.63 3.24
N LEU A 186 -10.22 7.30 3.02
CA LEU A 186 -8.99 6.56 2.76
C LEU A 186 -9.17 5.68 1.54
N LEU A 187 -8.30 5.83 0.56
CA LEU A 187 -8.17 4.94 -0.58
C LEU A 187 -6.88 4.12 -0.44
N ILE A 188 -7.00 2.80 -0.48
CA ILE A 188 -5.88 1.88 -0.51
C ILE A 188 -5.73 1.41 -1.97
N ALA A 189 -4.59 1.68 -2.58
CA ALA A 189 -4.29 1.24 -3.95
C ALA A 189 -3.18 0.17 -3.89
N ASP A 190 -3.59 -1.09 -4.03
CA ASP A 190 -2.68 -2.25 -3.97
C ASP A 190 -2.19 -2.59 -5.37
N GLU A 191 -0.95 -2.25 -5.65
CA GLU A 191 -0.28 -2.41 -6.94
C GLU A 191 -1.15 -1.96 -8.14
N PRO A 192 -1.66 -0.71 -8.13
CA PRO A 192 -2.71 -0.28 -9.06
C PRO A 192 -2.26 -0.20 -10.53
N THR A 193 -1.00 -0.46 -10.80
CA THR A 193 -0.38 -0.35 -12.13
C THR A 193 0.19 -1.66 -12.65
N THR A 194 0.07 -2.75 -11.87
CA THR A 194 0.58 -4.07 -12.29
C THR A 194 -0.10 -4.53 -13.59
N ALA A 195 0.68 -5.13 -14.49
CA ALA A 195 0.27 -5.59 -15.81
C ALA A 195 -0.19 -4.51 -16.81
N LEU A 196 0.11 -3.23 -16.55
CA LEU A 196 -0.12 -2.13 -17.48
C LEU A 196 1.21 -1.69 -18.13
N ASP A 197 1.11 -1.10 -19.32
CA ASP A 197 2.28 -0.46 -19.95
C ASP A 197 2.69 0.82 -19.22
N VAL A 198 3.97 1.22 -19.36
CA VAL A 198 4.57 2.34 -18.61
C VAL A 198 3.79 3.66 -18.76
N THR A 199 3.25 3.91 -19.97
CA THR A 199 2.50 5.13 -20.23
C THR A 199 1.17 5.15 -19.47
N ILE A 200 0.47 4.03 -19.46
CA ILE A 200 -0.80 3.88 -18.71
C ILE A 200 -0.53 3.90 -17.20
N GLN A 201 0.58 3.29 -16.73
CA GLN A 201 0.99 3.35 -15.32
C GLN A 201 1.09 4.80 -14.83
N ALA A 202 1.83 5.65 -15.54
CA ALA A 202 1.98 7.07 -15.20
C ALA A 202 0.62 7.79 -15.14
N GLN A 203 -0.25 7.56 -16.12
CA GLN A 203 -1.60 8.15 -16.17
C GLN A 203 -2.49 7.70 -14.99
N ILE A 204 -2.39 6.45 -14.56
CA ILE A 204 -3.18 5.94 -13.42
C ILE A 204 -2.70 6.59 -12.11
N ILE A 205 -1.39 6.74 -11.92
CA ILE A 205 -0.87 7.39 -10.72
C ILE A 205 -1.23 8.87 -10.68
N GLU A 206 -1.08 9.59 -11.80
CA GLU A 206 -1.49 10.98 -11.91
C GLU A 206 -2.98 11.14 -11.56
N LEU A 207 -3.84 10.29 -12.14
CA LEU A 207 -5.28 10.26 -11.83
C LEU A 207 -5.53 10.05 -10.32
N LEU A 208 -4.84 9.09 -9.67
CA LEU A 208 -5.02 8.82 -8.25
C LEU A 208 -4.61 10.02 -7.38
N LEU A 209 -3.52 10.72 -7.75
CA LEU A 209 -3.04 11.90 -7.04
C LEU A 209 -3.98 13.11 -7.24
N GLU A 210 -4.50 13.32 -8.46
CA GLU A 210 -5.51 14.34 -8.72
C GLU A 210 -6.79 14.10 -7.91
N LEU A 211 -7.26 12.85 -7.86
CA LEU A 211 -8.44 12.46 -7.07
C LEU A 211 -8.18 12.64 -5.57
N GLN A 212 -7.00 12.28 -5.09
CA GLN A 212 -6.58 12.44 -3.70
C GLN A 212 -6.65 13.91 -3.28
N GLN A 213 -6.08 14.81 -4.09
CA GLN A 213 -6.10 16.25 -3.84
C GLN A 213 -7.52 16.84 -3.90
N LYS A 214 -8.28 16.50 -4.96
CA LYS A 214 -9.63 17.01 -5.18
C LYS A 214 -10.62 16.64 -4.09
N GLU A 215 -10.58 15.40 -3.63
CA GLU A 215 -11.50 14.87 -2.62
C GLU A 215 -10.91 15.01 -1.19
N ASN A 216 -9.68 15.52 -1.03
CA ASN A 216 -8.94 15.62 0.23
C ASN A 216 -8.94 14.30 1.02
N MET A 217 -8.79 13.17 0.32
CA MET A 217 -8.74 11.84 0.90
C MET A 217 -7.28 11.46 1.22
N ALA A 218 -7.08 10.55 2.17
CA ALA A 218 -5.79 9.89 2.35
C ALA A 218 -5.61 8.81 1.26
N LEU A 219 -4.37 8.61 0.81
CA LEU A 219 -4.02 7.57 -0.17
C LEU A 219 -2.91 6.69 0.39
N MET A 220 -3.15 5.39 0.50
CA MET A 220 -2.12 4.38 0.74
C MET A 220 -1.76 3.73 -0.59
N LEU A 221 -0.56 4.00 -1.07
CA LEU A 221 -0.04 3.45 -2.33
C LEU A 221 0.88 2.28 -2.05
N ILE A 222 0.44 1.08 -2.36
CA ILE A 222 1.20 -0.15 -2.18
C ILE A 222 1.82 -0.53 -3.51
N THR A 223 3.14 -0.68 -3.55
CA THR A 223 3.85 -1.03 -4.77
C THR A 223 5.22 -1.65 -4.45
N HIS A 224 5.81 -2.32 -5.42
CA HIS A 224 7.22 -2.71 -5.39
C HIS A 224 8.11 -1.66 -6.07
N ASP A 225 7.53 -0.66 -6.73
CA ASP A 225 8.24 0.41 -7.43
C ASP A 225 8.49 1.61 -6.49
N LEU A 226 9.75 1.77 -6.08
CA LEU A 226 10.16 2.90 -5.24
C LEU A 226 10.19 4.22 -6.01
N ALA A 227 10.49 4.23 -7.32
CA ALA A 227 10.56 5.46 -8.09
C ALA A 227 9.18 6.14 -8.13
N LEU A 228 8.13 5.34 -8.32
CA LEU A 228 6.75 5.80 -8.31
C LEU A 228 6.35 6.42 -6.97
N VAL A 229 6.77 5.82 -5.86
CA VAL A 229 6.48 6.32 -4.51
C VAL A 229 7.30 7.57 -4.17
N ALA A 230 8.50 7.70 -4.76
CA ALA A 230 9.34 8.89 -4.58
C ALA A 230 8.64 10.18 -5.01
N GLU A 231 7.87 10.12 -6.09
CA GLU A 231 7.17 11.26 -6.66
C GLU A 231 5.81 11.54 -5.99
N ALA A 232 5.20 10.51 -5.41
CA ALA A 232 3.82 10.55 -4.94
C ALA A 232 3.68 10.71 -3.43
N ALA A 233 4.53 10.07 -2.62
CA ALA A 233 4.30 9.91 -1.18
C ALA A 233 5.04 10.95 -0.32
N GLN A 234 4.38 11.40 0.75
CA GLN A 234 5.01 12.19 1.81
C GLN A 234 5.76 11.30 2.80
N HIS A 235 5.24 10.11 3.08
CA HIS A 235 5.82 9.15 4.01
C HIS A 235 5.94 7.78 3.37
N ILE A 236 7.03 7.06 3.67
CA ILE A 236 7.28 5.72 3.13
C ILE A 236 7.48 4.73 4.26
N ILE A 237 6.82 3.59 4.12
CA ILE A 237 6.93 2.42 4.98
C ILE A 237 7.54 1.29 4.15
N VAL A 238 8.70 0.82 4.53
CA VAL A 238 9.40 -0.27 3.86
C VAL A 238 9.11 -1.56 4.61
N MET A 239 8.54 -2.55 3.90
CA MET A 239 8.20 -3.85 4.47
C MET A 239 9.10 -4.97 3.92
N TYR A 240 9.52 -5.85 4.80
CA TYR A 240 10.28 -7.06 4.48
C TYR A 240 9.81 -8.24 5.34
N ALA A 241 9.50 -9.37 4.72
CA ALA A 241 9.11 -10.62 5.40
C ALA A 241 8.03 -10.44 6.50
N GLY A 242 7.01 -9.60 6.24
CA GLY A 242 5.91 -9.32 7.15
C GLY A 242 6.18 -8.24 8.19
N GLN A 243 7.35 -7.61 8.19
CA GLN A 243 7.73 -6.60 9.18
C GLN A 243 7.99 -5.25 8.52
N VAL A 244 7.72 -4.15 9.25
CA VAL A 244 8.23 -2.82 8.90
C VAL A 244 9.71 -2.77 9.26
N VAL A 245 10.57 -2.54 8.28
CA VAL A 245 12.02 -2.49 8.48
C VAL A 245 12.55 -1.06 8.48
N GLU A 246 11.89 -0.16 7.79
CA GLU A 246 12.17 1.28 7.86
C GLU A 246 10.89 2.09 7.61
N SER A 247 10.75 3.22 8.28
CA SER A 247 9.65 4.17 8.09
C SER A 247 10.18 5.57 8.27
N ALA A 248 9.96 6.45 7.28
CA ALA A 248 10.39 7.84 7.33
C ALA A 248 9.68 8.69 6.27
N ARG A 249 9.94 10.01 6.27
CA ARG A 249 9.56 10.87 5.16
C ARG A 249 10.24 10.42 3.87
N ALA A 250 9.54 10.54 2.74
CA ALA A 250 10.10 10.13 1.45
C ALA A 250 11.48 10.75 1.18
N SER A 251 11.64 12.07 1.40
CA SER A 251 12.90 12.77 1.22
C SER A 251 14.07 12.20 2.05
N GLU A 252 13.79 11.65 3.23
CA GLU A 252 14.80 11.05 4.11
C GLU A 252 15.18 9.65 3.64
N ILE A 253 14.21 8.83 3.20
CA ILE A 253 14.44 7.50 2.62
C ILE A 253 15.37 7.60 1.42
N PHE A 254 15.08 8.53 0.50
CA PHE A 254 15.86 8.67 -0.74
C PHE A 254 17.24 9.30 -0.51
N ARG A 255 17.36 10.22 0.44
CA ARG A 255 18.63 10.89 0.73
C ARG A 255 19.61 10.00 1.48
N ALA A 256 19.15 9.31 2.53
CA ALA A 256 20.01 8.56 3.43
C ALA A 256 19.24 7.41 4.10
N PRO A 257 19.01 6.27 3.42
CA PRO A 257 18.32 5.11 3.99
C PRO A 257 19.08 4.61 5.22
N ARG A 258 18.35 4.17 6.25
CA ARG A 258 18.92 3.68 7.52
C ARG A 258 18.91 2.16 7.61
N HIS A 259 18.15 1.48 6.75
CA HIS A 259 18.11 0.03 6.73
C HIS A 259 18.82 -0.53 5.49
N PRO A 260 19.67 -1.56 5.64
CA PRO A 260 20.40 -2.16 4.50
C PRO A 260 19.50 -2.64 3.35
N TYR A 261 18.32 -3.11 3.65
CA TYR A 261 17.33 -3.51 2.64
C TYR A 261 16.84 -2.31 1.82
N THR A 262 16.49 -1.21 2.48
CA THR A 262 16.08 0.04 1.81
C THR A 262 17.19 0.56 0.90
N GLN A 263 18.43 0.56 1.39
CA GLN A 263 19.60 0.93 0.57
C GLN A 263 19.73 0.04 -0.66
N ALA A 264 19.54 -1.27 -0.51
CA ALA A 264 19.63 -2.20 -1.64
C ALA A 264 18.51 -1.98 -2.67
N LEU A 265 17.27 -1.73 -2.22
CA LEU A 265 16.16 -1.37 -3.10
C LEU A 265 16.44 -0.10 -3.89
N LEU A 266 16.95 0.95 -3.25
CA LEU A 266 17.34 2.20 -3.93
C LEU A 266 18.45 1.99 -4.95
N ARG A 267 19.47 1.18 -4.64
CA ARG A 267 20.57 0.85 -5.58
C ARG A 267 20.14 0.02 -6.79
N SER A 268 18.94 -0.58 -6.75
CA SER A 268 18.37 -1.28 -7.90
C SER A 268 17.62 -0.35 -8.87
N LEU A 269 17.43 0.93 -8.50
CA LEU A 269 16.81 1.92 -9.37
C LEU A 269 17.81 2.48 -10.39
N PRO A 270 17.42 2.65 -11.67
CA PRO A 270 18.29 3.18 -12.71
C PRO A 270 18.90 4.55 -12.39
N GLU A 271 18.13 5.44 -11.74
CA GLU A 271 18.56 6.79 -11.38
C GLU A 271 19.70 6.81 -10.36
N PHE A 272 19.79 5.80 -9.50
CA PHE A 272 20.84 5.64 -8.50
C PHE A 272 22.03 4.79 -8.99
N ALA A 273 21.92 4.23 -10.19
CA ALA A 273 22.94 3.38 -10.80
C ALA A 273 23.87 4.11 -11.79
N ALA A 274 23.82 5.44 -11.85
CA ALA A 274 24.34 6.30 -12.94
C ALA A 274 25.81 6.05 -13.39
N ASP A 275 26.64 5.35 -12.61
CA ASP A 275 28.04 5.06 -12.95
C ASP A 275 28.41 3.57 -12.92
N LYS A 276 27.46 2.64 -12.78
CA LYS A 276 27.76 1.21 -12.70
C LYS A 276 27.12 0.44 -13.84
N ALA A 277 27.91 -0.26 -14.61
CA ALA A 277 27.50 -1.10 -15.74
C ALA A 277 26.53 -2.23 -15.37
N ARG A 278 26.14 -2.36 -14.10
CA ARG A 278 25.23 -3.41 -13.61
C ARG A 278 24.46 -2.94 -12.39
N LEU A 279 23.12 -3.01 -12.44
CA LEU A 279 22.22 -2.81 -11.30
C LEU A 279 22.56 -3.81 -10.18
N GLN A 280 22.66 -3.34 -8.93
CA GLN A 280 22.92 -4.20 -7.77
C GLN A 280 21.58 -4.66 -7.19
N SER A 281 21.18 -5.88 -7.45
CA SER A 281 20.07 -6.51 -6.75
C SER A 281 20.53 -7.24 -5.50
N LEU A 282 19.69 -7.27 -4.46
CA LEU A 282 19.94 -8.09 -3.29
C LEU A 282 19.74 -9.57 -3.65
N PRO A 283 20.75 -10.44 -3.48
CA PRO A 283 20.62 -11.85 -3.86
C PRO A 283 19.61 -12.61 -2.96
N GLY A 284 19.05 -13.69 -3.48
CA GLY A 284 18.10 -14.54 -2.75
C GLY A 284 16.66 -14.02 -2.83
N VAL A 285 15.78 -14.64 -2.05
CA VAL A 285 14.34 -14.36 -2.00
C VAL A 285 13.90 -13.96 -0.59
N VAL A 286 12.74 -13.31 -0.47
CA VAL A 286 12.13 -13.01 0.83
C VAL A 286 11.78 -14.34 1.52
N PRO A 287 12.20 -14.55 2.79
CA PRO A 287 11.94 -15.81 3.49
C PRO A 287 10.44 -16.04 3.70
N GLY A 288 10.01 -17.24 3.39
CA GLY A 288 8.65 -17.72 3.53
C GLY A 288 8.38 -18.46 4.83
N LYS A 289 7.40 -19.38 4.80
CA LYS A 289 6.97 -20.14 5.96
C LYS A 289 8.07 -21.12 6.47
N TYR A 290 8.81 -21.73 5.55
CA TYR A 290 9.67 -22.87 5.85
C TYR A 290 11.16 -22.52 5.92
N ASP A 291 11.55 -21.33 5.52
CA ASP A 291 12.93 -20.86 5.41
C ASP A 291 13.19 -19.56 6.21
N ARG A 292 12.31 -19.27 7.17
CA ARG A 292 12.43 -18.08 8.02
C ARG A 292 13.67 -18.23 8.94
N PRO A 293 14.69 -17.34 8.81
CA PRO A 293 15.90 -17.43 9.60
C PRO A 293 15.66 -17.04 11.07
N ASN A 294 16.54 -17.46 11.95
CA ASN A 294 16.63 -16.93 13.31
C ASN A 294 17.19 -15.50 13.28
N GLY A 295 16.87 -14.71 14.31
CA GLY A 295 17.35 -13.34 14.45
C GLY A 295 16.73 -12.37 13.43
N CYS A 296 17.54 -11.50 12.87
CA CYS A 296 17.12 -10.56 11.85
C CYS A 296 16.69 -11.30 10.57
N LEU A 297 15.47 -11.06 10.08
CA LEU A 297 14.95 -11.76 8.90
C LEU A 297 15.75 -11.48 7.62
N LEU A 298 16.46 -10.35 7.56
CA LEU A 298 17.33 -10.01 6.43
C LEU A 298 18.71 -10.69 6.52
N ASN A 299 19.09 -11.28 7.65
CA ASN A 299 20.48 -11.73 7.89
C ASN A 299 21.09 -12.60 6.78
N PRO A 300 20.36 -13.52 6.08
CA PRO A 300 20.93 -14.33 5.01
C PRO A 300 21.31 -13.52 3.75
N ARG A 301 20.67 -12.36 3.57
CA ARG A 301 20.81 -11.50 2.40
C ARG A 301 21.59 -10.20 2.70
N CYS A 302 21.76 -9.86 3.97
CA CYS A 302 22.37 -8.61 4.41
C CYS A 302 23.89 -8.66 4.28
N PRO A 303 24.51 -7.74 3.50
CA PRO A 303 25.97 -7.70 3.34
C PRO A 303 26.71 -7.31 4.63
N TYR A 304 25.99 -6.78 5.63
CA TYR A 304 26.53 -6.32 6.90
C TYR A 304 26.17 -7.24 8.08
N ALA A 305 25.60 -8.43 7.81
CA ALA A 305 25.16 -9.35 8.85
C ALA A 305 26.33 -9.88 9.67
N ASN A 306 26.20 -9.82 11.00
CA ASN A 306 27.15 -10.38 11.95
C ASN A 306 26.46 -11.42 12.85
N ASP A 307 27.17 -11.93 13.89
CA ASP A 307 26.66 -12.97 14.77
C ASP A 307 25.44 -12.53 15.59
N ARG A 308 25.36 -11.26 15.99
CA ARG A 308 24.18 -10.71 16.67
C ARG A 308 22.96 -10.76 15.76
N CYS A 309 23.12 -10.33 14.48
CA CYS A 309 22.04 -10.38 13.49
C CYS A 309 21.50 -11.80 13.25
N ARG A 310 22.33 -12.83 13.39
CA ARG A 310 21.93 -14.24 13.22
C ARG A 310 21.22 -14.81 14.45
N LYS A 311 21.45 -14.24 15.63
CA LYS A 311 20.94 -14.77 16.90
C LYS A 311 19.75 -13.99 17.43
N GLU A 312 19.71 -12.68 17.23
CA GLU A 312 18.75 -11.76 17.84
C GLU A 312 17.93 -11.04 16.78
N GLU A 313 16.61 -10.95 17.01
CA GLU A 313 15.72 -10.10 16.20
C GLU A 313 15.94 -8.63 16.63
N PRO A 314 16.21 -7.69 15.68
CA PRO A 314 16.31 -6.28 16.02
C PRO A 314 14.94 -5.71 16.42
N ALA A 315 14.92 -4.80 17.38
CA ALA A 315 13.74 -3.98 17.65
C ALA A 315 13.56 -2.91 16.59
N LEU A 316 12.33 -2.45 16.38
CA LEU A 316 12.07 -1.23 15.60
C LEU A 316 12.42 -0.04 16.48
N CYS A 317 13.51 0.64 16.16
CA CYS A 317 14.04 1.77 16.95
C CYS A 317 13.63 3.10 16.32
N ASP A 318 13.25 4.06 17.18
CA ASP A 318 13.05 5.45 16.78
C ASP A 318 14.43 6.13 16.62
N LEU A 319 14.69 6.71 15.47
CA LEU A 319 15.90 7.44 15.12
C LEU A 319 15.71 8.97 15.21
N GLY A 320 14.58 9.43 15.75
CA GLY A 320 14.17 10.82 15.80
C GLY A 320 13.42 11.31 14.55
N ASN A 321 12.75 12.45 14.68
CA ASN A 321 11.96 13.08 13.61
C ASN A 321 10.86 12.19 12.98
N GLY A 322 10.37 11.18 13.72
CA GLY A 322 9.40 10.22 13.23
C GLY A 322 9.98 9.16 12.29
N ARG A 323 11.30 9.03 12.26
CA ARG A 323 12.02 8.02 11.49
C ARG A 323 12.28 6.79 12.33
N GLN A 324 12.01 5.61 11.77
CA GLN A 324 12.20 4.33 12.45
C GLN A 324 13.01 3.36 11.59
N SER A 325 13.83 2.52 12.22
CA SER A 325 14.54 1.43 11.53
C SER A 325 14.62 0.18 12.41
N LYS A 326 14.40 -0.99 11.79
CA LYS A 326 14.49 -2.30 12.44
C LYS A 326 15.83 -2.96 12.11
N CYS A 327 16.90 -2.37 12.63
CA CYS A 327 18.28 -2.83 12.41
C CYS A 327 19.10 -2.69 13.69
N HIS A 328 19.95 -3.67 14.01
CA HIS A 328 20.90 -3.57 15.12
C HIS A 328 21.95 -2.46 14.89
N TYR A 329 22.25 -2.21 13.61
CA TYR A 329 23.27 -1.28 13.17
C TYR A 329 22.74 -0.43 12.02
N PRO A 330 21.84 0.54 12.28
CA PRO A 330 21.32 1.43 11.24
C PRO A 330 22.47 2.06 10.46
N LEU A 331 22.24 2.34 9.18
CA LEU A 331 23.26 2.97 8.33
C LEU A 331 23.43 4.44 8.72
N ASP A 332 24.66 4.94 8.62
CA ASP A 332 25.02 6.37 8.72
C ASP A 332 24.63 7.12 7.42
N ASP A 333 24.89 8.43 7.37
CA ASP A 333 24.61 9.24 6.17
C ASP A 333 25.49 8.87 4.96
N ALA A 334 26.60 8.17 5.17
CA ALA A 334 27.45 7.62 4.13
C ALA A 334 27.02 6.20 3.70
N GLY A 335 25.92 5.68 4.27
CA GLY A 335 25.39 4.35 3.99
C GLY A 335 26.22 3.20 4.54
N ARG A 336 26.94 3.40 5.64
CA ARG A 336 27.75 2.41 6.34
C ARG A 336 27.10 2.04 7.67
N PRO A 337 27.17 0.77 8.09
CA PRO A 337 26.57 0.34 9.36
C PRO A 337 27.27 1.00 10.56
N THR A 338 26.45 1.45 11.53
CA THR A 338 26.92 2.01 12.81
C THR A 338 27.18 0.87 13.79
N TYR A 339 28.31 0.19 13.66
CA TYR A 339 28.71 -0.79 14.68
C TYR A 339 29.04 -0.07 15.98
N GLU A 340 28.54 -0.58 17.11
CA GLU A 340 28.99 -0.17 18.42
C GLU A 340 30.52 -0.43 18.51
N SER A 341 31.28 0.62 18.82
CA SER A 341 32.71 0.53 19.05
C SER A 341 33.05 -0.15 20.37
#